data_b29d626ea070e94bd541d0bff3d262f7
#
_entry.id   b29d626ea070e94bd541d0bff3d262f7
#
_cell.length_a   1.000
_cell.length_b   1.000
_cell.length_c   1.000
_cell.angle_alpha   90.00
_cell.angle_beta   90.00
_cell.angle_gamma   90.00
#
_symmetry.space_group_name_H-M   'P 1'
#
loop_
_entity.id
_entity.type
_entity.pdbx_description
1 polymer ?
#
loop_
_entity_poly.entity_id
_entity_poly.type
_entity_poly.pdbx_seq_one_letter_code
_entity_poly.pdbx_strand_id
1 'polypeptide(L)'
;MTLTVLAEKSDLKIVLMSIDDLRPHEKGSPLYLELLKHEILRDGILKYPIIADEKTGVILDGMHRWLALKNLGYTQMPVILIDALKNTKIRVGRRRIHRYLNDSEEEISINNVISAGLSGNLMKPRSTRHFFPFSNFQQINCSLSLLKKRKPQDISKYLATMTKNECKSAIKEWLEEISEELEFLNQRVAEVEKEKAELLNRIKNLENNSSILKEL
;
A
#
# COMPACT_ATOMS: atom_id res chain seq x y z
N MET A 1 11.15 -22.06 6.92
CA MET A 1 9.85 -22.03 6.19
C MET A 1 10.13 -21.91 4.71
N THR A 2 9.56 -22.80 3.89
CA THR A 2 9.67 -22.67 2.43
C THR A 2 8.60 -21.72 1.96
N LEU A 3 8.98 -20.52 1.52
CA LEU A 3 8.04 -19.54 0.96
C LEU A 3 7.77 -19.89 -0.50
N THR A 4 6.50 -19.99 -0.86
CA THR A 4 6.10 -20.18 -2.26
C THR A 4 6.17 -18.83 -2.99
N VAL A 5 7.05 -18.72 -3.97
CA VAL A 5 7.17 -17.52 -4.82
C VAL A 5 6.00 -17.52 -5.81
N LEU A 6 5.21 -16.45 -5.83
CA LEU A 6 4.09 -16.28 -6.76
C LEU A 6 4.51 -15.58 -8.04
N ALA A 7 5.35 -14.56 -7.93
CA ALA A 7 5.84 -13.78 -9.04
C ALA A 7 7.15 -13.07 -8.67
N GLU A 8 7.99 -12.86 -9.67
CA GLU A 8 9.12 -11.94 -9.61
C GLU A 8 8.83 -10.83 -10.62
N LYS A 9 8.77 -9.58 -10.16
CA LYS A 9 8.50 -8.44 -11.02
C LYS A 9 9.50 -7.35 -10.68
N SER A 10 10.42 -7.05 -11.61
CA SER A 10 11.60 -6.26 -11.31
C SER A 10 12.37 -6.88 -10.11
N ASP A 11 12.89 -6.12 -9.19
CA ASP A 11 13.64 -6.61 -8.02
C ASP A 11 12.75 -6.99 -6.82
N LEU A 12 11.42 -7.14 -7.01
CA LEU A 12 10.45 -7.43 -5.95
C LEU A 12 9.99 -8.88 -6.02
N LYS A 13 10.17 -9.60 -4.94
CA LYS A 13 9.71 -10.96 -4.75
C LYS A 13 8.36 -10.99 -4.05
N ILE A 14 7.34 -11.53 -4.70
CA ILE A 14 6.01 -11.72 -4.13
C ILE A 14 5.87 -13.17 -3.68
N VAL A 15 5.64 -13.36 -2.40
CA VAL A 15 5.54 -14.68 -1.78
C VAL A 15 4.16 -14.90 -1.16
N LEU A 16 3.72 -16.16 -1.08
CA LEU A 16 2.60 -16.54 -0.22
C LEU A 16 3.10 -16.71 1.21
N MET A 17 2.53 -15.93 2.12
CA MET A 17 2.87 -15.97 3.55
C MET A 17 1.65 -16.32 4.38
N SER A 18 1.86 -17.01 5.51
CA SER A 18 0.81 -17.26 6.49
C SER A 18 0.28 -15.94 7.06
N ILE A 19 -1.04 -15.80 7.10
CA ILE A 19 -1.71 -14.64 7.71
C ILE A 19 -1.35 -14.51 9.20
N ASP A 20 -1.05 -15.62 9.87
CA ASP A 20 -0.75 -15.63 11.31
C ASP A 20 0.69 -15.21 11.62
N ASP A 21 1.59 -15.20 10.62
CA ASP A 21 2.95 -14.70 10.76
C ASP A 21 3.03 -13.17 10.56
N LEU A 22 1.92 -12.54 10.16
CA LEU A 22 1.82 -11.11 9.92
C LEU A 22 1.27 -10.36 11.12
N ARG A 23 1.78 -9.17 11.37
CA ARG A 23 1.49 -8.34 12.54
C ARG A 23 1.05 -6.94 12.11
N PRO A 24 -0.17 -6.51 12.45
CA PRO A 24 -0.59 -5.14 12.21
C PRO A 24 0.15 -4.19 13.16
N HIS A 25 0.42 -2.95 12.72
CA HIS A 25 0.99 -1.89 13.54
C HIS A 25 -0.04 -0.82 13.93
N GLU A 26 -1.19 -0.79 13.25
CA GLU A 26 -2.28 0.15 13.52
C GLU A 26 -3.63 -0.58 13.56
N LYS A 27 -4.66 0.06 14.12
CA LYS A 27 -6.03 -0.47 14.11
C LYS A 27 -6.71 -0.23 12.77
N GLY A 28 -7.60 -1.13 12.39
CA GLY A 28 -8.41 -1.00 11.18
C GLY A 28 -9.66 -0.17 11.40
N SER A 29 -10.10 0.53 10.35
CA SER A 29 -11.41 1.17 10.28
C SER A 29 -12.48 0.10 9.97
N PRO A 30 -13.50 -0.07 10.82
CA PRO A 30 -14.54 -1.08 10.61
C PRO A 30 -15.29 -0.89 9.29
N LEU A 31 -15.66 0.34 8.98
CA LEU A 31 -16.43 0.63 7.76
C LEU A 31 -15.63 0.41 6.49
N TYR A 32 -14.35 0.86 6.46
CA TYR A 32 -13.48 0.62 5.31
C TYR A 32 -13.23 -0.88 5.10
N LEU A 33 -13.09 -1.63 6.19
CA LEU A 33 -12.95 -3.08 6.14
C LEU A 33 -14.15 -3.75 5.46
N GLU A 34 -15.38 -3.37 5.82
CA GLU A 34 -16.58 -3.96 5.22
C GLU A 34 -16.68 -3.66 3.72
N LEU A 35 -16.38 -2.42 3.31
CA LEU A 35 -16.34 -2.05 1.89
C LEU A 35 -15.32 -2.89 1.11
N LEU A 36 -14.11 -3.01 1.64
CA LEU A 36 -13.04 -3.78 1.01
C LEU A 36 -13.35 -5.30 0.96
N LYS A 37 -13.94 -5.86 2.02
CA LYS A 37 -14.39 -7.26 2.02
C LYS A 37 -15.41 -7.51 0.92
N HIS A 38 -16.37 -6.60 0.78
CA HIS A 38 -17.40 -6.72 -0.26
C HIS A 38 -16.78 -6.67 -1.66
N GLU A 39 -15.82 -5.76 -1.88
CA GLU A 39 -15.08 -5.68 -3.15
C GLU A 39 -14.31 -6.97 -3.44
N ILE A 40 -13.52 -7.46 -2.48
CA ILE A 40 -12.72 -8.69 -2.63
C ILE A 40 -13.61 -9.90 -2.94
N LEU A 41 -14.75 -10.03 -2.26
CA LEU A 41 -15.67 -11.15 -2.48
C LEU A 41 -16.39 -11.06 -3.83
N ARG A 42 -16.82 -9.85 -4.22
CA ARG A 42 -17.46 -9.60 -5.51
C ARG A 42 -16.53 -9.94 -6.68
N ASP A 43 -15.27 -9.49 -6.59
CA ASP A 43 -14.29 -9.65 -7.66
C ASP A 43 -13.65 -11.06 -7.64
N GLY A 44 -13.74 -11.79 -6.54
CA GLY A 44 -13.14 -13.12 -6.37
C GLY A 44 -11.60 -13.12 -6.39
N ILE A 45 -10.98 -11.95 -6.32
CA ILE A 45 -9.53 -11.76 -6.39
C ILE A 45 -9.01 -10.79 -5.33
N LEU A 46 -7.76 -10.98 -4.94
CA LEU A 46 -6.97 -9.97 -4.24
C LEU A 46 -6.12 -9.23 -5.28
N LYS A 47 -6.45 -7.97 -5.57
CA LYS A 47 -5.79 -7.18 -6.63
C LYS A 47 -4.33 -6.90 -6.33
N TYR A 48 -4.02 -6.55 -5.09
CA TYR A 48 -2.70 -6.07 -4.67
C TYR A 48 -2.15 -6.90 -3.51
N PRO A 49 -0.84 -7.23 -3.49
CA PRO A 49 -0.19 -7.83 -2.33
C PRO A 49 -0.15 -6.82 -1.18
N ILE A 50 0.11 -7.28 0.03
CA ILE A 50 0.54 -6.40 1.12
C ILE A 50 2.05 -6.26 1.11
N ILE A 51 2.57 -5.27 1.84
CA ILE A 51 4.00 -5.07 2.08
C ILE A 51 4.27 -5.28 3.56
N ALA A 52 5.24 -6.11 3.89
CA ALA A 52 5.63 -6.39 5.28
C ALA A 52 7.15 -6.40 5.44
N ASP A 53 7.59 -6.11 6.66
CA ASP A 53 8.99 -6.27 7.03
C ASP A 53 9.36 -7.76 7.11
N GLU A 54 10.42 -8.14 6.41
CA GLU A 54 10.81 -9.55 6.26
C GLU A 54 11.24 -10.22 7.56
N LYS A 55 11.76 -9.46 8.53
CA LYS A 55 12.28 -9.99 9.79
C LYS A 55 11.23 -10.13 10.87
N THR A 56 10.29 -9.21 10.90
CA THR A 56 9.31 -9.10 11.98
C THR A 56 7.91 -9.50 11.57
N GLY A 57 7.62 -9.53 10.27
CA GLY A 57 6.28 -9.74 9.73
C GLY A 57 5.35 -8.55 9.98
N VAL A 58 5.88 -7.40 10.40
CA VAL A 58 5.06 -6.20 10.61
C VAL A 58 4.60 -5.66 9.26
N ILE A 59 3.28 -5.50 9.13
CA ILE A 59 2.64 -5.02 7.92
C ILE A 59 2.92 -3.52 7.81
N LEU A 60 3.49 -3.08 6.68
CA LEU A 60 3.77 -1.68 6.37
C LEU A 60 2.69 -1.08 5.47
N ASP A 61 2.13 -1.87 4.56
CA ASP A 61 0.99 -1.47 3.72
C ASP A 61 0.02 -2.63 3.53
N GLY A 62 -1.27 -2.31 3.44
CA GLY A 62 -2.33 -3.27 3.16
C GLY A 62 -2.93 -3.93 4.39
N MET A 63 -2.89 -3.31 5.55
CA MET A 63 -3.46 -3.85 6.78
C MET A 63 -4.95 -4.23 6.64
N HIS A 64 -5.78 -3.43 5.98
CA HIS A 64 -7.20 -3.77 5.78
C HIS A 64 -7.39 -4.99 4.85
N ARG A 65 -6.47 -5.22 3.89
CA ARG A 65 -6.45 -6.44 3.06
C ARG A 65 -6.16 -7.67 3.92
N TRP A 66 -5.21 -7.57 4.85
CA TRP A 66 -4.92 -8.61 5.83
C TRP A 66 -6.11 -8.88 6.75
N LEU A 67 -6.75 -7.84 7.31
CA LEU A 67 -7.95 -7.98 8.14
C LEU A 67 -9.10 -8.65 7.39
N ALA A 68 -9.33 -8.25 6.14
CA ALA A 68 -10.38 -8.82 5.30
C ALA A 68 -10.16 -10.33 5.09
N LEU A 69 -8.98 -10.73 4.66
CA LEU A 69 -8.69 -12.15 4.43
C LEU A 69 -8.71 -12.96 5.72
N LYS A 70 -8.19 -12.42 6.83
CA LYS A 70 -8.24 -13.06 8.14
C LYS A 70 -9.67 -13.27 8.63
N ASN A 71 -10.52 -12.27 8.51
CA ASN A 71 -11.93 -12.35 8.89
C ASN A 71 -12.71 -13.30 7.98
N LEU A 72 -12.37 -13.37 6.67
CA LEU A 72 -12.94 -14.32 5.71
C LEU A 72 -12.44 -15.76 5.87
N GLY A 73 -11.47 -16.00 6.76
CA GLY A 73 -10.93 -17.31 7.07
C GLY A 73 -9.83 -17.79 6.13
N TYR A 74 -9.24 -16.92 5.31
CA TYR A 74 -8.05 -17.30 4.54
C TYR A 74 -6.84 -17.48 5.47
N THR A 75 -5.94 -18.39 5.12
CA THR A 75 -4.76 -18.70 5.95
C THR A 75 -3.46 -18.18 5.36
N GLN A 76 -3.50 -17.76 4.10
CA GLN A 76 -2.34 -17.29 3.36
C GLN A 76 -2.72 -16.08 2.53
N MET A 77 -1.74 -15.24 2.24
CA MET A 77 -1.92 -14.10 1.34
C MET A 77 -0.61 -13.72 0.64
N PRO A 78 -0.69 -13.06 -0.53
CA PRO A 78 0.47 -12.53 -1.23
C PRO A 78 1.09 -11.36 -0.47
N VAL A 79 2.42 -11.40 -0.30
CA VAL A 79 3.20 -10.41 0.44
C VAL A 79 4.46 -10.05 -0.32
N ILE A 80 4.78 -8.77 -0.38
CA ILE A 80 6.11 -8.26 -0.72
C ILE A 80 6.88 -8.12 0.58
N LEU A 81 7.99 -8.83 0.70
CA LEU A 81 8.88 -8.76 1.87
C LEU A 81 10.03 -7.79 1.62
N ILE A 82 10.26 -6.90 2.56
CA ILE A 82 11.33 -5.90 2.50
C ILE A 82 12.03 -5.79 3.86
N ASP A 83 13.33 -5.50 3.86
CA ASP A 83 14.06 -5.15 5.09
C ASP A 83 13.83 -3.66 5.39
N ALA A 84 12.79 -3.36 6.17
CA ALA A 84 12.35 -2.00 6.43
C ALA A 84 13.36 -1.17 7.23
N LEU A 85 14.18 -1.83 8.08
CA LEU A 85 15.17 -1.16 8.93
C LEU A 85 16.48 -0.87 8.18
N LYS A 86 16.85 -1.72 7.22
CA LYS A 86 18.08 -1.53 6.43
C LYS A 86 17.89 -0.66 5.21
N ASN A 87 16.69 -0.65 4.63
CA ASN A 87 16.43 0.11 3.42
C ASN A 87 16.12 1.57 3.74
N THR A 88 17.14 2.40 3.74
CA THR A 88 17.05 3.85 4.04
C THR A 88 16.17 4.66 3.07
N LYS A 89 15.79 4.06 1.94
CA LYS A 89 14.86 4.69 0.98
C LYS A 89 13.38 4.52 1.39
N ILE A 90 13.11 3.64 2.36
CA ILE A 90 11.76 3.49 2.91
C ILE A 90 11.58 4.57 3.98
N ARG A 91 10.53 5.36 3.81
CA ARG A 91 10.18 6.41 4.75
C ARG A 91 8.76 6.21 5.27
N VAL A 92 8.50 6.67 6.46
CA VAL A 92 7.17 6.73 7.05
C VAL A 92 6.90 8.16 7.50
N GLY A 93 5.66 8.61 7.37
CA GLY A 93 5.20 9.90 7.84
C GLY A 93 3.77 9.79 8.34
N ARG A 94 3.28 10.85 8.95
CA ARG A 94 1.86 10.96 9.29
C ARG A 94 1.04 11.19 8.03
N ARG A 95 -0.17 10.66 7.97
CA ARG A 95 -1.14 11.07 6.98
C ARG A 95 -1.51 12.53 7.17
N ARG A 96 -1.82 13.23 6.08
CA ARG A 96 -2.12 14.68 6.06
C ARG A 96 -3.21 15.05 7.06
N ILE A 97 -4.24 14.24 7.18
CA ILE A 97 -5.36 14.42 8.10
C ILE A 97 -4.94 14.53 9.57
N HIS A 98 -3.90 13.79 9.99
CA HIS A 98 -3.41 13.85 11.37
C HIS A 98 -2.43 15.00 11.63
N ARG A 99 -1.97 15.71 10.59
CA ARG A 99 -1.10 16.88 10.76
C ARG A 99 -1.84 18.09 11.37
N TYR A 100 -3.15 18.15 11.20
CA TYR A 100 -3.99 19.24 11.72
C TYR A 100 -4.61 18.94 13.09
N LEU A 101 -4.60 17.69 13.51
CA LEU A 101 -4.96 17.33 14.86
C LEU A 101 -3.68 17.48 15.70
N ASN A 102 -3.60 18.47 16.55
CA ASN A 102 -2.48 18.81 17.45
C ASN A 102 -2.07 17.65 18.41
N ASP A 103 -2.12 16.42 17.94
CA ASP A 103 -1.68 15.23 18.66
C ASP A 103 -0.18 15.06 18.49
N SER A 104 0.56 15.51 19.48
CA SER A 104 1.99 15.30 19.75
C SER A 104 2.93 15.46 18.55
N GLU A 105 3.89 16.35 18.70
CA GLU A 105 4.96 16.67 17.75
C GLU A 105 5.95 15.51 17.47
N GLU A 106 5.67 14.30 17.93
CA GLU A 106 6.56 13.16 17.71
C GLU A 106 6.54 12.72 16.27
N GLU A 107 7.71 12.78 15.63
CA GLU A 107 7.95 12.22 14.31
C GLU A 107 7.74 10.70 14.33
N ILE A 108 6.89 10.18 13.45
CA ILE A 108 6.70 8.73 13.30
C ILE A 108 7.89 8.18 12.51
N SER A 109 8.60 7.23 13.11
CA SER A 109 9.71 6.50 12.48
C SER A 109 9.32 5.06 12.13
N ILE A 110 10.11 4.41 11.26
CA ILE A 110 9.98 2.97 10.99
C ILE A 110 10.12 2.16 12.27
N ASN A 111 11.00 2.57 13.19
CA ASN A 111 11.15 1.90 14.50
C ASN A 111 9.86 1.95 15.34
N ASN A 112 9.14 3.07 15.32
CA ASN A 112 7.83 3.19 16.01
C ASN A 112 6.82 2.21 15.42
N VAL A 113 6.77 2.09 14.09
CA VAL A 113 5.88 1.15 13.37
C VAL A 113 6.21 -0.30 13.74
N ILE A 114 7.48 -0.68 13.66
CA ILE A 114 7.93 -2.04 14.01
C ILE A 114 7.63 -2.34 15.49
N SER A 115 7.94 -1.41 16.38
CA SER A 115 7.67 -1.56 17.82
C SER A 115 6.19 -1.73 18.13
N ALA A 116 5.32 -0.95 17.48
CA ALA A 116 3.87 -1.07 17.62
C ALA A 116 3.36 -2.47 17.18
N GLY A 117 3.85 -2.96 16.03
CA GLY A 117 3.49 -4.28 15.54
C GLY A 117 3.99 -5.42 16.40
N LEU A 118 5.19 -5.31 16.97
CA LEU A 118 5.78 -6.33 17.85
C LEU A 118 5.15 -6.36 19.25
N SER A 119 4.86 -5.19 19.82
CA SER A 119 4.24 -5.08 21.14
C SER A 119 2.74 -5.35 21.14
N GLY A 120 2.08 -5.20 19.99
CA GLY A 120 0.63 -5.23 19.88
C GLY A 120 -0.09 -3.96 20.37
N ASN A 121 0.68 -2.92 20.76
CA ASN A 121 0.14 -1.60 21.08
C ASN A 121 -0.11 -0.84 19.78
N LEU A 122 -1.27 -1.15 19.16
CA LEU A 122 -1.59 -0.66 17.84
C LEU A 122 -1.84 0.85 17.82
N MET A 123 -1.27 1.51 16.83
CA MET A 123 -1.53 2.93 16.53
C MET A 123 -2.99 3.16 16.13
N LYS A 124 -3.41 4.43 16.11
CA LYS A 124 -4.74 4.83 15.59
C LYS A 124 -4.89 4.42 14.11
N PRO A 125 -6.11 4.18 13.64
CA PRO A 125 -6.33 3.86 12.22
C PRO A 125 -5.77 4.92 11.30
N ARG A 126 -5.12 4.48 10.22
CA ARG A 126 -4.59 5.37 9.17
C ARG A 126 -3.66 6.48 9.70
N SER A 127 -2.95 6.22 10.80
CA SER A 127 -2.01 7.19 11.38
C SER A 127 -0.69 7.28 10.61
N THR A 128 -0.36 6.28 9.80
CA THR A 128 0.90 6.18 9.08
C THR A 128 0.69 6.18 7.57
N ARG A 129 1.65 6.78 6.83
CA ARG A 129 1.81 6.64 5.38
C ARG A 129 3.24 6.23 5.09
N HIS A 130 3.42 5.10 4.43
CA HIS A 130 4.72 4.61 4.02
C HIS A 130 5.03 5.01 2.58
N PHE A 131 6.29 5.36 2.34
CA PHE A 131 6.83 5.69 1.02
C PHE A 131 7.90 4.66 0.68
N PHE A 132 7.70 3.97 -0.43
CA PHE A 132 8.57 2.93 -0.92
C PHE A 132 9.36 3.41 -2.14
N PRO A 133 10.60 2.90 -2.39
CA PRO A 133 11.38 3.21 -3.58
C PRO A 133 10.85 2.52 -4.86
N PHE A 134 9.68 1.91 -4.77
CA PHE A 134 8.98 1.22 -5.86
C PHE A 134 7.47 1.50 -5.74
N SER A 135 6.73 1.22 -6.82
CA SER A 135 5.26 1.33 -6.76
C SER A 135 4.65 0.25 -5.87
N ASN A 136 3.90 0.65 -4.85
CA ASN A 136 3.12 -0.25 -4.00
C ASN A 136 1.81 -0.73 -4.67
N PHE A 137 1.49 -0.22 -5.88
CA PHE A 137 0.35 -0.63 -6.70
C PHE A 137 0.71 -1.76 -7.69
N GLN A 138 1.55 -2.72 -7.27
CA GLN A 138 1.85 -3.90 -8.08
C GLN A 138 0.62 -4.82 -8.14
N GLN A 139 -0.13 -4.70 -9.23
CA GLN A 139 -1.35 -5.51 -9.44
C GLN A 139 -0.97 -6.96 -9.76
N ILE A 140 -1.46 -7.89 -8.96
CA ILE A 140 -1.19 -9.34 -9.08
C ILE A 140 -2.44 -10.16 -9.40
N ASN A 141 -3.64 -9.63 -9.12
CA ASN A 141 -4.93 -10.29 -9.35
C ASN A 141 -4.96 -11.76 -8.85
N CYS A 142 -4.50 -11.97 -7.61
CA CYS A 142 -4.46 -13.30 -7.01
C CYS A 142 -5.87 -13.83 -6.79
N SER A 143 -6.24 -14.93 -7.45
CA SER A 143 -7.54 -15.57 -7.25
C SER A 143 -7.69 -16.09 -5.83
N LEU A 144 -8.82 -15.79 -5.20
CA LEU A 144 -9.14 -16.30 -3.87
C LEU A 144 -9.24 -17.83 -3.81
N SER A 145 -9.55 -18.47 -4.94
CA SER A 145 -9.62 -19.95 -5.05
C SER A 145 -8.26 -20.63 -4.86
N LEU A 146 -7.16 -19.89 -5.06
CA LEU A 146 -5.80 -20.40 -4.85
C LEU A 146 -5.37 -20.32 -3.38
N LEU A 147 -6.11 -19.61 -2.54
CA LEU A 147 -5.77 -19.42 -1.15
C LEU A 147 -6.48 -20.42 -0.25
N LYS A 148 -5.72 -21.01 0.69
CA LYS A 148 -6.29 -21.95 1.66
C LYS A 148 -7.21 -21.25 2.64
N LYS A 149 -8.29 -21.93 3.02
CA LYS A 149 -9.31 -21.44 3.98
C LYS A 149 -9.40 -22.29 5.23
N ARG A 150 -9.79 -21.63 6.32
CA ARG A 150 -10.27 -22.21 7.58
C ARG A 150 -11.53 -21.46 8.04
N LYS A 151 -12.00 -21.71 9.24
CA LYS A 151 -13.10 -20.90 9.82
C LYS A 151 -12.72 -19.42 9.89
N PRO A 152 -13.67 -18.51 9.62
CA PRO A 152 -13.50 -17.07 9.87
C PRO A 152 -12.95 -16.78 11.26
N GLN A 153 -12.08 -15.79 11.36
CA GLN A 153 -11.45 -15.43 12.62
C GLN A 153 -12.04 -14.13 13.16
N ASP A 154 -12.18 -14.07 14.49
CA ASP A 154 -12.49 -12.82 15.16
C ASP A 154 -11.30 -11.86 15.04
N ILE A 155 -11.59 -10.66 14.56
CA ILE A 155 -10.63 -9.57 14.35
C ILE A 155 -10.95 -8.34 15.18
N SER A 156 -11.93 -8.43 16.11
CA SER A 156 -12.43 -7.30 16.91
C SER A 156 -11.33 -6.52 17.61
N LYS A 157 -10.33 -7.23 18.13
CA LYS A 157 -9.18 -6.62 18.84
C LYS A 157 -8.30 -5.72 17.93
N TYR A 158 -8.36 -5.91 16.62
CA TYR A 158 -7.61 -5.13 15.65
C TYR A 158 -8.40 -3.96 15.07
N LEU A 159 -9.67 -3.83 15.41
CA LEU A 159 -10.53 -2.76 14.93
C LEU A 159 -10.56 -1.58 15.90
N ALA A 160 -10.67 -0.39 15.36
CA ALA A 160 -10.93 0.79 16.16
C ALA A 160 -12.39 0.80 16.61
N THR A 161 -12.63 1.30 17.83
CA THR A 161 -13.98 1.66 18.27
C THR A 161 -14.30 3.02 17.65
N MET A 162 -15.26 3.04 16.72
CA MET A 162 -15.66 4.24 15.99
C MET A 162 -17.18 4.31 15.95
N THR A 163 -17.73 5.48 16.22
CA THR A 163 -19.14 5.76 15.97
C THR A 163 -19.42 5.80 14.47
N LYS A 164 -20.70 5.65 14.08
CA LYS A 164 -21.11 5.72 12.68
C LYS A 164 -20.75 7.08 12.04
N ASN A 165 -20.81 8.17 12.82
CA ASN A 165 -20.46 9.50 12.33
C ASN A 165 -18.95 9.66 12.11
N GLU A 166 -18.12 9.17 13.04
CA GLU A 166 -16.67 9.16 12.88
C GLU A 166 -16.24 8.32 11.65
N CYS A 167 -16.88 7.17 11.43
CA CYS A 167 -16.65 6.38 10.23
C CYS A 167 -16.98 7.15 8.94
N LYS A 168 -18.13 7.87 8.91
CA LYS A 168 -18.53 8.67 7.75
C LYS A 168 -17.57 9.83 7.51
N SER A 169 -17.17 10.53 8.58
CA SER A 169 -16.19 11.62 8.52
C SER A 169 -14.86 11.10 7.95
N ALA A 170 -14.34 10.01 8.49
CA ALA A 170 -13.10 9.40 8.04
C ALA A 170 -13.11 8.98 6.57
N ILE A 171 -14.26 8.52 6.04
CA ILE A 171 -14.39 8.22 4.61
C ILE A 171 -14.40 9.48 3.77
N LYS A 172 -15.14 10.51 4.19
CA LYS A 172 -15.20 11.79 3.47
C LYS A 172 -13.79 12.37 3.33
N GLU A 173 -13.06 12.46 4.43
CA GLU A 173 -11.68 12.94 4.46
C GLU A 173 -10.74 12.09 3.59
N TRP A 174 -10.94 10.77 3.56
CA TRP A 174 -10.18 9.89 2.69
C TRP A 174 -10.48 10.11 1.21
N LEU A 175 -11.74 10.33 0.84
CA LEU A 175 -12.11 10.66 -0.54
C LEU A 175 -11.52 12.00 -0.98
N GLU A 176 -11.50 13.00 -0.08
CA GLU A 176 -10.84 14.29 -0.32
C GLU A 176 -9.33 14.12 -0.54
N GLU A 177 -8.65 13.33 0.31
CA GLU A 177 -7.21 13.02 0.18
C GLU A 177 -6.88 12.33 -1.16
N ILE A 178 -7.71 11.35 -1.58
CA ILE A 178 -7.53 10.66 -2.87
C ILE A 178 -7.77 11.60 -4.03
N SER A 179 -8.78 12.48 -3.94
CA SER A 179 -9.08 13.43 -5.00
C SER A 179 -7.94 14.43 -5.21
N GLU A 180 -7.36 14.96 -4.11
CA GLU A 180 -6.19 15.83 -4.18
C GLU A 180 -4.95 15.10 -4.75
N GLU A 181 -4.74 13.83 -4.38
CA GLU A 181 -3.63 13.03 -4.91
C GLU A 181 -3.82 12.76 -6.41
N LEU A 182 -5.06 12.50 -6.85
CA LEU A 182 -5.39 12.33 -8.25
C LEU A 182 -5.16 13.60 -9.06
N GLU A 183 -5.55 14.76 -8.53
CA GLU A 183 -5.31 16.05 -9.17
C GLU A 183 -3.82 16.33 -9.32
N PHE A 184 -3.02 16.11 -8.29
CA PHE A 184 -1.56 16.22 -8.35
C PHE A 184 -0.94 15.30 -9.41
N LEU A 185 -1.38 14.04 -9.48
CA LEU A 185 -0.89 13.09 -10.47
C LEU A 185 -1.28 13.51 -11.90
N ASN A 186 -2.48 14.03 -12.11
CA ASN A 186 -2.90 14.52 -13.42
C ASN A 186 -2.06 15.72 -13.88
N GLN A 187 -1.74 16.65 -12.98
CA GLN A 187 -0.84 17.76 -13.27
C GLN A 187 0.55 17.25 -13.68
N ARG A 188 1.09 16.26 -12.95
CA ARG A 188 2.38 15.66 -13.24
C ARG A 188 2.40 14.92 -14.58
N VAL A 189 1.33 14.23 -14.94
CA VAL A 189 1.16 13.59 -16.25
C VAL A 189 1.21 14.64 -17.36
N ALA A 190 0.49 15.75 -17.21
CA ALA A 190 0.50 16.83 -18.20
C ALA A 190 1.90 17.45 -18.39
N GLU A 191 2.66 17.64 -17.31
CA GLU A 191 4.06 18.11 -17.39
C GLU A 191 4.94 17.13 -18.19
N VAL A 192 4.85 15.82 -17.88
CA VAL A 192 5.61 14.77 -18.57
C VAL A 192 5.24 14.68 -20.05
N GLU A 193 3.96 14.81 -20.39
CA GLU A 193 3.51 14.85 -21.78
C GLU A 193 4.09 16.04 -22.54
N LYS A 194 4.16 17.22 -21.91
CA LYS A 194 4.81 18.40 -22.49
C LYS A 194 6.31 18.17 -22.70
N GLU A 195 7.03 17.67 -21.70
CA GLU A 195 8.46 17.33 -21.83
C GLU A 195 8.71 16.33 -22.98
N LYS A 196 7.84 15.31 -23.09
CA LYS A 196 7.89 14.33 -24.19
C LYS A 196 7.71 14.99 -25.56
N ALA A 197 6.77 15.91 -25.69
CA ALA A 197 6.53 16.64 -26.95
C ALA A 197 7.75 17.50 -27.34
N GLU A 198 8.37 18.17 -26.37
CA GLU A 198 9.58 18.96 -26.59
C GLU A 198 10.77 18.08 -27.04
N LEU A 199 10.96 16.89 -26.43
CA LEU A 199 11.98 15.94 -26.82
C LEU A 199 11.75 15.39 -28.23
N LEU A 200 10.53 15.09 -28.61
CA LEU A 200 10.20 14.63 -29.96
C LEU A 200 10.50 15.69 -31.00
N ASN A 201 10.21 16.97 -30.73
CA ASN A 201 10.57 18.08 -31.60
C ASN A 201 12.10 18.20 -31.77
N ARG A 202 12.87 18.03 -30.69
CA ARG A 202 14.35 18.05 -30.76
C ARG A 202 14.87 16.91 -31.63
N ILE A 203 14.34 15.70 -31.49
CA ILE A 203 14.70 14.54 -32.31
C ILE A 203 14.45 14.86 -33.77
N LYS A 204 13.26 15.33 -34.13
CA LYS A 204 12.89 15.69 -35.51
C LYS A 204 13.83 16.74 -36.11
N ASN A 205 14.20 17.76 -35.34
CA ASN A 205 15.13 18.78 -35.77
C ASN A 205 16.55 18.22 -36.01
N LEU A 206 17.02 17.29 -35.19
CA LEU A 206 18.33 16.62 -35.35
C LEU A 206 18.32 15.70 -36.57
N GLU A 207 17.24 14.98 -36.82
CA GLU A 207 17.09 14.15 -38.04
C GLU A 207 17.14 14.99 -39.32
N ASN A 208 16.43 16.13 -39.33
CA ASN A 208 16.44 17.06 -40.47
C ASN A 208 17.84 17.63 -40.70
N ASN A 209 18.58 18.01 -39.67
CA ASN A 209 19.94 18.52 -39.76
C ASN A 209 20.92 17.42 -40.21
N SER A 210 20.71 16.17 -39.79
CA SER A 210 21.52 15.03 -40.22
C SER A 210 21.35 14.69 -41.72
N SER A 211 20.14 14.92 -42.28
CA SER A 211 19.92 14.75 -43.74
C SER A 211 20.63 15.81 -44.55
N ILE A 212 20.68 17.05 -44.08
CA ILE A 212 21.41 18.15 -44.71
C ILE A 212 22.92 17.85 -44.75
N LEU A 213 23.48 17.29 -43.66
CA LEU A 213 24.92 16.92 -43.59
C LEU A 213 25.33 15.75 -44.50
N LYS A 214 24.36 14.96 -45.00
CA LYS A 214 24.62 13.88 -45.97
C LYS A 214 24.61 14.37 -47.43
N GLU A 215 24.08 15.55 -47.65
CA GLU A 215 24.03 16.18 -48.99
C GLU A 215 25.22 17.15 -49.23
N LEU A 216 26.01 17.42 -48.20
CA LEU A 216 27.27 18.15 -48.25
C LEU A 216 28.47 17.21 -48.39
#